data_37c370d29696ea486c8e8a6b60dfc3ac
#
_entry.id   37c370d29696ea486c8e8a6b60dfc3ac
#
_cell.length_a   1.000
_cell.length_b   1.000
_cell.length_c   1.000
_cell.angle_alpha   90.00
_cell.angle_beta   90.00
_cell.angle_gamma   90.00
#
_symmetry.space_group_name_H-M   'P 1'
#
loop_
_entity.id
_entity.type
_entity.pdbx_description
1 polymer ?
#
loop_
_entity_poly.entity_id
_entity_poly.type
_entity_poly.pdbx_seq_one_letter_code
_entity_poly.pdbx_strand_id
1 'polypeptide(L)'
;MLILYIIGGILILPVIYNLLFPLKKPELNNYFKTGQTYTSTGEGITQKILRQEGNKVFCELTLAPHAAGPPEHMHEHMHETISVVSGTLNYKLNGKEEQVGAGGRINFPAGAYHKMWNTTNNEVVLRSEKPEDFVPVEFVYSLDQLYPLMQSNGLTLKMFAKICVLDELFDSVPVGPPPVFFRIIKKVVKPYARIFGVKP
;
A
#
# COMPACT_ATOMS: atom_id res chain seq x y z
N MET A 1 4.61 43.62 -0.82
CA MET A 1 5.60 43.02 -1.71
C MET A 1 6.43 41.88 -1.00
N LEU A 2 7.10 42.15 0.11
CA LEU A 2 7.92 41.15 0.81
C LEU A 2 7.18 39.83 1.12
N ILE A 3 5.95 39.89 1.62
CA ILE A 3 5.11 38.72 1.92
C ILE A 3 4.86 37.86 0.68
N LEU A 4 4.62 38.47 -0.49
CA LEU A 4 4.40 37.73 -1.74
C LEU A 4 5.66 37.01 -2.22
N TYR A 5 6.85 37.60 -2.03
CA TYR A 5 8.11 36.91 -2.34
C TYR A 5 8.39 35.78 -1.41
N ILE A 6 8.08 35.91 -0.11
CA ILE A 6 8.22 34.83 0.88
C ILE A 6 7.28 33.67 0.53
N ILE A 7 6.00 33.94 0.25
CA ILE A 7 5.03 32.92 -0.15
C ILE A 7 5.46 32.26 -1.46
N GLY A 8 5.89 33.01 -2.46
CA GLY A 8 6.40 32.50 -3.72
C GLY A 8 7.61 31.59 -3.51
N GLY A 9 8.56 32.00 -2.66
CA GLY A 9 9.72 31.19 -2.29
C GLY A 9 9.34 29.86 -1.62
N ILE A 10 8.44 29.91 -0.64
CA ILE A 10 7.94 28.72 0.05
C ILE A 10 7.29 27.74 -0.95
N LEU A 11 6.57 28.22 -1.94
CA LEU A 11 5.90 27.38 -2.93
C LEU A 11 6.85 26.82 -4.01
N ILE A 12 7.81 27.62 -4.45
CA ILE A 12 8.66 27.29 -5.61
C ILE A 12 9.91 26.50 -5.20
N LEU A 13 10.56 26.85 -4.09
CA LEU A 13 11.82 26.19 -3.67
C LEU A 13 11.71 24.68 -3.51
N PRO A 14 10.65 24.10 -2.92
CA PRO A 14 10.50 22.65 -2.83
C PRO A 14 10.39 21.98 -4.20
N VAL A 15 9.74 22.63 -5.15
CA VAL A 15 9.60 22.12 -6.53
C VAL A 15 10.96 22.14 -7.22
N ILE A 16 11.70 23.25 -7.13
CA ILE A 16 13.06 23.37 -7.67
C ILE A 16 13.98 22.30 -7.03
N TYR A 17 13.92 22.15 -5.71
CA TYR A 17 14.69 21.13 -5.00
C TYR A 17 14.39 19.72 -5.55
N ASN A 18 13.11 19.40 -5.78
CA ASN A 18 12.70 18.09 -6.31
C ASN A 18 13.18 17.86 -7.76
N LEU A 19 13.28 18.91 -8.57
CA LEU A 19 13.81 18.84 -9.93
C LEU A 19 15.33 18.70 -9.96
N LEU A 20 16.05 19.44 -9.11
CA LEU A 20 17.50 19.38 -9.04
C LEU A 20 18.04 18.10 -8.38
N PHE A 21 17.27 17.54 -7.45
CA PHE A 21 17.63 16.33 -6.70
C PHE A 21 16.54 15.26 -6.85
N PRO A 22 16.39 14.65 -8.04
CA PRO A 22 15.37 13.63 -8.24
C PRO A 22 15.59 12.45 -7.29
N LEU A 23 14.51 11.83 -6.84
CA LEU A 23 14.61 10.60 -6.05
C LEU A 23 15.14 9.48 -6.96
N LYS A 24 16.17 8.79 -6.48
CA LYS A 24 16.58 7.53 -7.10
C LYS A 24 15.55 6.46 -6.76
N LYS A 25 15.18 5.68 -7.76
CA LYS A 25 14.37 4.48 -7.52
C LYS A 25 15.16 3.53 -6.63
N PRO A 26 14.54 2.88 -5.63
CA PRO A 26 15.23 1.89 -4.82
C PRO A 26 15.65 0.70 -5.67
N GLU A 27 16.82 0.14 -5.34
CA GLU A 27 17.26 -1.15 -5.91
C GLU A 27 16.47 -2.27 -5.23
N LEU A 28 15.54 -2.87 -5.97
CA LEU A 28 14.63 -3.89 -5.45
C LEU A 28 14.99 -5.31 -5.90
N ASN A 29 16.10 -5.48 -6.64
CA ASN A 29 16.57 -6.79 -7.05
C ASN A 29 16.98 -7.60 -5.82
N ASN A 30 16.31 -8.73 -5.59
CA ASN A 30 16.54 -9.58 -4.41
C ASN A 30 16.46 -8.82 -3.06
N TYR A 31 15.60 -7.81 -2.99
CA TYR A 31 15.41 -6.98 -1.80
C TYR A 31 14.83 -7.79 -0.64
N PHE A 32 13.83 -8.62 -0.93
CA PHE A 32 13.14 -9.42 0.06
C PHE A 32 13.80 -10.77 0.26
N LYS A 33 13.81 -11.22 1.53
CA LYS A 33 14.29 -12.56 1.91
C LYS A 33 13.09 -13.45 2.25
N THR A 34 13.17 -14.70 1.86
CA THR A 34 12.18 -15.72 2.26
C THR A 34 12.07 -15.79 3.79
N GLY A 35 10.85 -15.80 4.28
CA GLY A 35 10.53 -15.82 5.71
C GLY A 35 10.50 -14.45 6.39
N GLN A 36 10.87 -13.37 5.71
CA GLN A 36 10.76 -12.01 6.23
C GLN A 36 9.30 -11.66 6.48
N THR A 37 9.01 -11.02 7.63
CA THR A 37 7.65 -10.69 8.06
C THR A 37 7.49 -9.22 8.38
N TYR A 38 6.33 -8.68 8.09
CA TYR A 38 5.90 -7.33 8.39
C TYR A 38 4.52 -7.35 9.03
N THR A 39 4.27 -6.48 10.00
CA THR A 39 2.98 -6.45 10.71
C THR A 39 2.42 -5.04 10.75
N SER A 40 1.18 -4.90 10.29
CA SER A 40 0.32 -3.73 10.48
C SER A 40 -0.62 -4.02 11.64
N THR A 41 -0.29 -3.55 12.84
CA THR A 41 -1.13 -3.81 14.03
C THR A 41 -2.46 -3.07 13.95
N GLY A 42 -2.50 -1.89 13.32
CA GLY A 42 -3.73 -1.12 13.12
C GLY A 42 -4.74 -1.81 12.21
N GLU A 43 -4.27 -2.63 11.25
CA GLU A 43 -5.11 -3.38 10.34
C GLU A 43 -5.33 -4.83 10.79
N GLY A 44 -4.52 -5.31 11.72
CA GLY A 44 -4.52 -6.70 12.18
C GLY A 44 -3.96 -7.67 11.15
N ILE A 45 -2.98 -7.23 10.34
CA ILE A 45 -2.40 -8.03 9.25
C ILE A 45 -0.93 -8.31 9.53
N THR A 46 -0.51 -9.55 9.31
CA THR A 46 0.89 -9.94 9.19
C THR A 46 1.14 -10.47 7.78
N GLN A 47 2.11 -9.89 7.10
CA GLN A 47 2.56 -10.32 5.78
C GLN A 47 3.90 -11.04 5.91
N LYS A 48 4.01 -12.21 5.31
CA LYS A 48 5.23 -13.01 5.23
C LYS A 48 5.65 -13.18 3.78
N ILE A 49 6.92 -12.93 3.50
CA ILE A 49 7.50 -13.16 2.18
C ILE A 49 7.77 -14.65 2.00
N LEU A 50 7.18 -15.26 0.99
CA LEU A 50 7.44 -16.65 0.62
C LEU A 50 8.66 -16.75 -0.30
N ARG A 51 8.72 -15.88 -1.32
CA ARG A 51 9.85 -15.77 -2.24
C ARG A 51 9.74 -14.49 -3.08
N GLN A 52 10.87 -14.07 -3.64
CA GLN A 52 10.94 -13.03 -4.67
C GLN A 52 11.59 -13.61 -5.93
N GLU A 53 11.01 -13.34 -7.09
CA GLU A 53 11.48 -13.73 -8.43
C GLU A 53 11.52 -12.49 -9.32
N GLY A 54 12.68 -11.83 -9.38
CA GLY A 54 12.82 -10.54 -10.07
C GLY A 54 11.90 -9.47 -9.46
N ASN A 55 10.97 -8.96 -10.26
CA ASN A 55 9.98 -7.96 -9.83
C ASN A 55 8.70 -8.56 -9.22
N LYS A 56 8.64 -9.88 -9.04
CA LYS A 56 7.50 -10.60 -8.49
C LYS A 56 7.77 -11.03 -7.06
N VAL A 57 6.85 -10.74 -6.16
CA VAL A 57 6.90 -11.19 -4.77
C VAL A 57 5.68 -12.05 -4.49
N PHE A 58 5.91 -13.19 -3.86
CA PHE A 58 4.88 -14.10 -3.42
C PHE A 58 4.77 -14.02 -1.90
N CYS A 59 3.57 -13.81 -1.41
CA CYS A 59 3.31 -13.51 0.00
C CYS A 59 2.29 -14.48 0.60
N GLU A 60 2.37 -14.59 1.92
CA GLU A 60 1.30 -15.10 2.77
C GLU A 60 0.85 -13.96 3.68
N LEU A 61 -0.46 -13.71 3.75
CA LEU A 61 -1.06 -12.74 4.65
C LEU A 61 -1.87 -13.49 5.70
N THR A 62 -1.69 -13.12 6.96
CA THR A 62 -2.51 -13.60 8.07
C THR A 62 -3.32 -12.41 8.59
N LEU A 63 -4.64 -12.53 8.56
CA LEU A 63 -5.56 -11.61 9.21
C LEU A 63 -5.88 -12.17 10.60
N ALA A 64 -5.55 -11.42 11.64
CA ALA A 64 -5.87 -11.77 13.02
C ALA A 64 -7.39 -11.90 13.23
N PRO A 65 -7.85 -12.57 14.31
CA PRO A 65 -9.24 -12.52 14.71
C PRO A 65 -9.74 -11.07 14.79
N HIS A 66 -10.91 -10.81 14.21
CA HIS A 66 -11.55 -9.47 14.15
C HIS A 66 -10.69 -8.38 13.47
N ALA A 67 -9.76 -8.74 12.62
CA ALA A 67 -8.93 -7.80 11.85
C ALA A 67 -9.81 -6.92 10.96
N ALA A 68 -9.63 -5.59 11.09
CA ALA A 68 -10.35 -4.62 10.24
C ALA A 68 -9.90 -4.67 8.78
N GLY A 69 -8.70 -5.18 8.54
CA GLY A 69 -8.05 -5.16 7.22
C GLY A 69 -7.68 -3.76 6.75
N PRO A 70 -7.15 -3.63 5.53
CA PRO A 70 -6.85 -2.33 4.95
C PRO A 70 -8.14 -1.54 4.70
N PRO A 71 -8.09 -0.20 4.72
CA PRO A 71 -9.19 0.63 4.26
C PRO A 71 -9.62 0.26 2.83
N GLU A 72 -10.89 0.52 2.48
CA GLU A 72 -11.37 0.29 1.11
C GLU A 72 -10.57 1.15 0.12
N HIS A 73 -10.00 0.51 -0.89
CA HIS A 73 -9.11 1.11 -1.88
C HIS A 73 -9.20 0.40 -3.22
N MET A 74 -8.52 0.93 -4.23
CA MET A 74 -8.29 0.26 -5.51
C MET A 74 -6.82 0.35 -5.90
N HIS A 75 -6.37 -0.57 -6.73
CA HIS A 75 -5.12 -0.49 -7.46
C HIS A 75 -5.37 0.01 -8.88
N GLU A 76 -4.62 1.01 -9.35
CA GLU A 76 -4.82 1.55 -10.71
C GLU A 76 -4.25 0.62 -11.78
N HIS A 77 -3.18 -0.12 -11.48
CA HIS A 77 -2.42 -0.88 -12.46
C HIS A 77 -2.28 -2.37 -12.12
N MET A 78 -2.43 -2.73 -10.85
CA MET A 78 -2.22 -4.08 -10.35
C MET A 78 -3.56 -4.83 -10.23
N HIS A 79 -3.57 -6.10 -10.66
CA HIS A 79 -4.60 -7.06 -10.24
C HIS A 79 -4.14 -7.72 -8.96
N GLU A 80 -5.02 -7.85 -7.98
CA GLU A 80 -4.72 -8.60 -6.77
C GLU A 80 -5.50 -9.91 -6.78
N THR A 81 -4.81 -11.03 -6.78
CA THR A 81 -5.42 -12.34 -6.71
C THR A 81 -4.96 -13.08 -5.47
N ILE A 82 -5.89 -13.60 -4.71
CA ILE A 82 -5.68 -14.18 -3.39
C ILE A 82 -6.35 -15.54 -3.31
N SER A 83 -5.65 -16.54 -2.79
CA SER A 83 -6.20 -17.86 -2.41
C SER A 83 -6.35 -17.93 -0.90
N VAL A 84 -7.52 -18.35 -0.40
CA VAL A 84 -7.77 -18.58 1.03
C VAL A 84 -7.27 -19.96 1.40
N VAL A 85 -6.23 -20.01 2.24
CA VAL A 85 -5.63 -21.28 2.72
C VAL A 85 -6.41 -21.82 3.91
N SER A 86 -6.79 -20.94 4.85
CA SER A 86 -7.59 -21.31 6.01
C SER A 86 -8.46 -20.16 6.50
N GLY A 87 -9.54 -20.49 7.19
CA GLY A 87 -10.50 -19.53 7.71
C GLY A 87 -11.55 -19.11 6.69
N THR A 88 -12.30 -18.06 7.02
CA THR A 88 -13.32 -17.45 6.16
C THR A 88 -13.03 -15.96 6.05
N LEU A 89 -12.72 -15.50 4.85
CA LEU A 89 -12.48 -14.10 4.55
C LEU A 89 -13.77 -13.39 4.19
N ASN A 90 -14.00 -12.23 4.78
CA ASN A 90 -14.99 -11.28 4.28
C ASN A 90 -14.31 -10.35 3.30
N TYR A 91 -14.97 -10.03 2.20
CA TYR A 91 -14.47 -9.05 1.26
C TYR A 91 -15.60 -8.22 0.66
N LYS A 92 -15.23 -7.05 0.17
CA LYS A 92 -16.11 -6.16 -0.58
C LYS A 92 -15.47 -5.87 -1.93
N LEU A 93 -16.24 -5.99 -3.00
CA LEU A 93 -15.80 -5.68 -4.36
C LEU A 93 -16.87 -4.83 -5.04
N ASN A 94 -16.50 -3.60 -5.43
CA ASN A 94 -17.40 -2.63 -6.06
C ASN A 94 -18.72 -2.45 -5.29
N GLY A 95 -18.64 -2.36 -3.96
CA GLY A 95 -19.78 -2.15 -3.09
C GLY A 95 -20.53 -3.42 -2.67
N LYS A 96 -20.28 -4.58 -3.29
CA LYS A 96 -20.90 -5.85 -2.93
C LYS A 96 -20.06 -6.60 -1.91
N GLU A 97 -20.65 -6.96 -0.78
CA GLU A 97 -20.01 -7.75 0.28
C GLU A 97 -20.27 -9.24 0.08
N GLU A 98 -19.22 -10.03 0.23
CA GLU A 98 -19.27 -11.48 0.08
C GLU A 98 -18.30 -12.14 1.07
N GLN A 99 -18.37 -13.48 1.15
CA GLN A 99 -17.45 -14.30 1.93
C GLN A 99 -16.88 -15.41 1.08
N VAL A 100 -15.66 -15.81 1.42
CA VAL A 100 -14.97 -16.94 0.80
C VAL A 100 -14.24 -17.74 1.85
N GLY A 101 -14.43 -19.06 1.85
CA GLY A 101 -13.79 -20.00 2.76
C GLY A 101 -12.49 -20.59 2.19
N ALA A 102 -11.87 -21.46 2.97
CA ALA A 102 -10.66 -22.20 2.60
C ALA A 102 -10.83 -22.95 1.25
N GLY A 103 -9.80 -22.89 0.41
CA GLY A 103 -9.81 -23.41 -0.97
C GLY A 103 -10.42 -22.45 -2.00
N GLY A 104 -11.09 -21.38 -1.56
CA GLY A 104 -11.63 -20.37 -2.44
C GLY A 104 -10.57 -19.38 -2.92
N ARG A 105 -10.89 -18.68 -4.02
CA ARG A 105 -10.01 -17.71 -4.66
C ARG A 105 -10.79 -16.47 -5.07
N ILE A 106 -10.19 -15.31 -4.87
CA ILE A 106 -10.74 -14.01 -5.24
C ILE A 106 -9.77 -13.32 -6.20
N ASN A 107 -10.33 -12.60 -7.17
CA ASN A 107 -9.58 -11.69 -8.03
C ASN A 107 -10.17 -10.28 -7.88
N PHE A 108 -9.35 -9.33 -7.49
CA PHE A 108 -9.65 -7.90 -7.48
C PHE A 108 -9.03 -7.27 -8.74
N PRO A 109 -9.84 -6.92 -9.76
CA PRO A 109 -9.32 -6.31 -10.97
C PRO A 109 -8.73 -4.92 -10.71
N ALA A 110 -7.76 -4.50 -11.52
CA ALA A 110 -7.30 -3.12 -11.53
C ALA A 110 -8.48 -2.16 -11.74
N GLY A 111 -8.49 -1.05 -11.00
CA GLY A 111 -9.59 -0.07 -11.00
C GLY A 111 -10.83 -0.46 -10.19
N ALA A 112 -10.89 -1.65 -9.62
CA ALA A 112 -12.01 -2.07 -8.78
C ALA A 112 -11.77 -1.74 -7.31
N TYR A 113 -12.70 -0.99 -6.71
CA TYR A 113 -12.67 -0.73 -5.27
C TYR A 113 -12.94 -2.00 -4.49
N HIS A 114 -12.07 -2.30 -3.55
CA HIS A 114 -12.17 -3.50 -2.72
C HIS A 114 -11.67 -3.28 -1.30
N LYS A 115 -12.08 -4.19 -0.42
CA LYS A 115 -11.67 -4.30 0.97
C LYS A 115 -11.72 -5.77 1.37
N MET A 116 -10.86 -6.16 2.30
CA MET A 116 -10.89 -7.48 2.95
C MET A 116 -10.78 -7.32 4.48
N TRP A 117 -11.46 -8.20 5.23
CA TRP A 117 -11.43 -8.19 6.70
C TRP A 117 -11.82 -9.56 7.26
N ASN A 118 -11.61 -9.73 8.54
CA ASN A 118 -11.94 -10.95 9.27
C ASN A 118 -12.90 -10.64 10.42
N THR A 119 -14.09 -11.23 10.42
CA THR A 119 -15.08 -11.07 11.52
C THR A 119 -15.09 -12.26 12.47
N THR A 120 -14.27 -13.27 12.25
CA THR A 120 -14.27 -14.51 13.00
C THR A 120 -13.30 -14.48 14.19
N ASN A 121 -13.46 -15.43 15.12
CA ASN A 121 -12.55 -15.64 16.24
C ASN A 121 -11.25 -16.39 15.86
N ASN A 122 -11.10 -16.80 14.60
CA ASN A 122 -9.94 -17.53 14.11
C ASN A 122 -9.16 -16.66 13.11
N GLU A 123 -7.89 -16.97 12.93
CA GLU A 123 -7.08 -16.35 11.88
C GLU A 123 -7.57 -16.77 10.49
N VAL A 124 -7.41 -15.85 9.52
CA VAL A 124 -7.59 -16.12 8.10
C VAL A 124 -6.23 -16.05 7.43
N VAL A 125 -5.85 -17.13 6.76
CA VAL A 125 -4.58 -17.19 6.02
C VAL A 125 -4.84 -17.15 4.52
N LEU A 126 -4.22 -16.18 3.87
CA LEU A 126 -4.28 -15.93 2.44
C LEU A 126 -2.89 -16.15 1.84
N ARG A 127 -2.81 -16.62 0.60
CA ARG A 127 -1.51 -16.89 -0.03
C ARG A 127 -1.51 -16.66 -1.53
N SER A 128 -0.36 -16.20 -2.04
CA SER A 128 -0.02 -16.24 -3.45
C SER A 128 0.42 -17.67 -3.81
N GLU A 129 -0.46 -18.48 -4.39
CA GLU A 129 -0.18 -19.88 -4.67
C GLU A 129 0.29 -20.16 -6.09
N LYS A 130 -0.28 -19.43 -7.05
CA LYS A 130 -0.01 -19.61 -8.47
C LYS A 130 1.00 -18.61 -9.00
N PRO A 131 1.68 -18.90 -10.11
CA PRO A 131 2.65 -17.95 -10.70
C PRO A 131 2.07 -16.59 -11.05
N GLU A 132 0.77 -16.52 -11.34
CA GLU A 132 0.05 -15.28 -11.63
C GLU A 132 -0.39 -14.49 -10.38
N ASP A 133 -0.32 -15.08 -9.18
CA ASP A 133 -0.75 -14.45 -7.92
C ASP A 133 0.32 -13.53 -7.31
N PHE A 134 1.35 -13.20 -8.06
CA PHE A 134 2.41 -12.33 -7.56
C PHE A 134 1.93 -10.91 -7.27
N VAL A 135 2.60 -10.28 -6.31
CA VAL A 135 2.47 -8.86 -6.03
C VAL A 135 3.72 -8.15 -6.58
N PRO A 136 3.60 -7.00 -7.27
CA PRO A 136 4.76 -6.24 -7.73
C PRO A 136 5.69 -5.88 -6.57
N VAL A 137 7.00 -6.03 -6.78
CA VAL A 137 8.01 -5.77 -5.73
C VAL A 137 7.96 -4.34 -5.21
N GLU A 138 7.64 -3.38 -6.07
CA GLU A 138 7.49 -1.97 -5.73
C GLU A 138 6.35 -1.75 -4.72
N PHE A 139 5.22 -2.44 -4.92
CA PHE A 139 4.08 -2.35 -4.01
C PHE A 139 4.40 -2.98 -2.65
N VAL A 140 5.01 -4.18 -2.63
CA VAL A 140 5.43 -4.84 -1.38
C VAL A 140 6.49 -4.00 -0.65
N TYR A 141 7.43 -3.39 -1.37
CA TYR A 141 8.38 -2.43 -0.81
C TYR A 141 7.67 -1.25 -0.14
N SER A 142 6.64 -0.72 -0.79
CA SER A 142 5.86 0.38 -0.22
C SER A 142 5.17 -0.02 1.08
N LEU A 143 4.63 -1.23 1.16
CA LEU A 143 4.03 -1.78 2.39
C LEU A 143 5.08 -1.94 3.50
N ASP A 144 6.27 -2.47 3.18
CA ASP A 144 7.41 -2.55 4.12
C ASP A 144 7.73 -1.18 4.74
N GLN A 145 7.73 -0.14 3.92
CA GLN A 145 7.99 1.22 4.37
C GLN A 145 6.82 1.85 5.17
N LEU A 146 5.59 1.39 4.97
CA LEU A 146 4.39 1.95 5.59
C LEU A 146 3.97 1.21 6.87
N TYR A 147 4.15 -0.10 6.95
CA TYR A 147 3.71 -0.91 8.09
C TYR A 147 4.22 -0.40 9.45
N PRO A 148 5.48 0.08 9.60
CA PRO A 148 5.92 0.70 10.86
C PRO A 148 5.13 1.95 11.26
N LEU A 149 4.43 2.59 10.30
CA LEU A 149 3.60 3.77 10.52
C LEU A 149 2.11 3.42 10.72
N MET A 150 1.72 2.18 10.42
CA MET A 150 0.35 1.64 10.52
C MET A 150 0.09 0.94 11.86
N GLN A 151 0.67 1.46 12.96
CA GLN A 151 0.54 0.87 14.28
C GLN A 151 -0.75 1.26 14.99
N SER A 152 -1.46 2.25 14.48
CA SER A 152 -2.77 2.70 14.96
C SER A 152 -3.74 2.87 13.80
N ASN A 153 -5.04 2.81 14.10
CA ASN A 153 -6.06 3.07 13.10
C ASN A 153 -6.00 4.54 12.63
N GLY A 154 -6.04 4.71 11.32
CA GLY A 154 -6.15 6.01 10.68
C GLY A 154 -4.87 6.54 10.03
N LEU A 155 -5.06 7.50 9.14
CA LEU A 155 -4.01 8.15 8.37
C LEU A 155 -3.34 9.25 9.19
N THR A 156 -2.08 9.05 9.57
CA THR A 156 -1.28 10.10 10.21
C THR A 156 -0.63 11.01 9.16
N LEU A 157 -0.26 12.24 9.56
CA LEU A 157 0.47 13.17 8.68
C LEU A 157 1.80 12.55 8.17
N LYS A 158 2.51 11.83 9.06
CA LYS A 158 3.77 11.16 8.71
C LYS A 158 3.54 10.05 7.66
N MET A 159 2.51 9.24 7.84
CA MET A 159 2.12 8.19 6.88
C MET A 159 1.71 8.81 5.54
N PHE A 160 0.90 9.87 5.56
CA PHE A 160 0.50 10.57 4.33
C PHE A 160 1.70 11.15 3.58
N ALA A 161 2.62 11.82 4.28
CA ALA A 161 3.86 12.33 3.69
C ALA A 161 4.72 11.20 3.07
N LYS A 162 4.79 10.03 3.74
CA LYS A 162 5.49 8.86 3.22
C LYS A 162 4.81 8.31 1.95
N ILE A 163 3.49 8.19 1.93
CA ILE A 163 2.71 7.81 0.73
C ILE A 163 2.99 8.77 -0.44
N CYS A 164 3.05 10.08 -0.17
CA CYS A 164 3.36 11.07 -1.22
C CYS A 164 4.78 10.90 -1.78
N VAL A 165 5.74 10.49 -0.97
CA VAL A 165 7.13 10.26 -1.42
C VAL A 165 7.29 8.93 -2.14
N LEU A 166 6.59 7.88 -1.72
CA LEU A 166 6.53 6.59 -2.40
C LEU A 166 5.86 6.69 -3.79
N ASP A 167 4.88 7.62 -3.92
CA ASP A 167 4.23 8.01 -5.18
C ASP A 167 3.77 6.81 -6.03
N GLU A 168 4.41 6.58 -7.17
CA GLU A 168 4.06 5.49 -8.11
C GLU A 168 4.38 4.09 -7.58
N LEU A 169 5.27 3.96 -6.59
CA LEU A 169 5.59 2.68 -5.98
C LEU A 169 4.41 2.13 -5.17
N PHE A 170 3.57 3.01 -4.61
CA PHE A 170 2.39 2.66 -3.84
C PHE A 170 1.13 2.79 -4.70
N ASP A 171 0.82 1.73 -5.45
CA ASP A 171 -0.39 1.62 -6.28
C ASP A 171 -1.63 1.33 -5.43
N SER A 172 -2.03 2.32 -4.62
CA SER A 172 -3.24 2.25 -3.81
C SER A 172 -3.92 3.60 -3.74
N VAL A 173 -5.19 3.65 -4.13
CA VAL A 173 -6.02 4.85 -4.13
C VAL A 173 -7.21 4.62 -3.20
N PRO A 174 -7.33 5.40 -2.11
CA PRO A 174 -8.44 5.25 -1.17
C PRO A 174 -9.77 5.69 -1.79
N VAL A 175 -10.87 5.18 -1.26
CA VAL A 175 -12.22 5.67 -1.57
C VAL A 175 -12.33 7.14 -1.16
N GLY A 176 -12.92 7.97 -2.00
CA GLY A 176 -13.19 9.38 -1.71
C GLY A 176 -12.86 10.29 -2.89
N PRO A 177 -11.76 11.06 -2.83
CA PRO A 177 -11.46 11.98 -3.93
C PRO A 177 -11.12 11.21 -5.22
N PRO A 178 -11.47 11.77 -6.40
CA PRO A 178 -11.10 11.16 -7.67
C PRO A 178 -9.60 10.84 -7.75
N PRO A 179 -9.19 9.75 -8.41
CA PRO A 179 -7.77 9.34 -8.50
C PRO A 179 -6.84 10.46 -9.02
N VAL A 180 -7.33 11.25 -9.99
CA VAL A 180 -6.58 12.39 -10.52
C VAL A 180 -6.27 13.43 -9.44
N PHE A 181 -7.21 13.69 -8.55
CA PHE A 181 -7.02 14.64 -7.45
C PHE A 181 -5.99 14.12 -6.44
N PHE A 182 -6.06 12.83 -6.10
CA PHE A 182 -5.08 12.18 -5.23
C PHE A 182 -3.67 12.23 -5.83
N ARG A 183 -3.54 12.00 -7.14
CA ARG A 183 -2.26 12.15 -7.86
C ARG A 183 -1.71 13.58 -7.82
N ILE A 184 -2.58 14.60 -7.98
CA ILE A 184 -2.18 16.01 -7.88
C ILE A 184 -1.67 16.31 -6.47
N ILE A 185 -2.41 15.90 -5.42
CA ILE A 185 -1.99 16.09 -4.02
C ILE A 185 -0.63 15.46 -3.76
N LYS A 186 -0.42 14.20 -4.18
CA LYS A 186 0.89 13.54 -4.04
C LYS A 186 2.01 14.38 -4.68
N LYS A 187 1.82 14.85 -5.91
CA LYS A 187 2.82 15.68 -6.63
C LYS A 187 3.11 17.00 -5.92
N VAL A 188 2.10 17.63 -5.32
CA VAL A 188 2.26 18.87 -4.57
C VAL A 188 2.96 18.65 -3.23
N VAL A 189 2.58 17.61 -2.48
CA VAL A 189 3.10 17.34 -1.13
C VAL A 189 4.51 16.72 -1.17
N LYS A 190 4.82 15.90 -2.16
CA LYS A 190 6.10 15.18 -2.30
C LYS A 190 7.33 16.07 -2.15
N PRO A 191 7.47 17.23 -2.82
CA PRO A 191 8.63 18.11 -2.66
C PRO A 191 8.83 18.58 -1.21
N TYR A 192 7.74 18.95 -0.54
CA TYR A 192 7.79 19.39 0.86
C TYR A 192 8.19 18.27 1.80
N ALA A 193 7.53 17.11 1.69
CA ALA A 193 7.85 15.94 2.50
C ALA A 193 9.35 15.60 2.41
N ARG A 194 9.95 15.69 1.22
CA ARG A 194 11.37 15.43 0.99
C ARG A 194 12.28 16.44 1.68
N ILE A 195 11.98 17.75 1.63
CA ILE A 195 12.75 18.78 2.33
C ILE A 195 12.72 18.54 3.84
N PHE A 196 11.60 18.05 4.39
CA PHE A 196 11.48 17.65 5.78
C PHE A 196 12.08 16.26 6.10
N GLY A 197 12.88 15.70 5.17
CA GLY A 197 13.66 14.49 5.40
C GLY A 197 12.90 13.18 5.23
N VAL A 198 11.67 13.20 4.68
CA VAL A 198 10.93 11.98 4.37
C VAL A 198 11.59 11.31 3.15
N LYS A 199 12.08 10.09 3.33
CA LYS A 199 12.70 9.26 2.27
C LYS A 199 11.69 8.23 1.74
N PRO A 200 11.84 7.74 0.48
CA PRO A 200 11.05 6.63 -0.03
C PRO A 200 11.31 5.33 0.71
#